data_d123f137fac89fd52a5503baa57a6120
#
_entry.id   d123f137fac89fd52a5503baa57a6120
#
_cell.length_a   1.000
_cell.length_b   1.000
_cell.length_c   1.000
_cell.angle_alpha   90.00
_cell.angle_beta   90.00
_cell.angle_gamma   90.00
#
_symmetry.space_group_name_H-M   'P 1'
#
loop_
_entity.id
_entity.type
_entity.pdbx_description
1 polymer ?
#
loop_
_entity_poly.entity_id
_entity_poly.type
_entity_poly.pdbx_seq_one_letter_code
_entity_poly.pdbx_strand_id
1 'polypeptide(L)'
;MQIEDCFSEFDPQTIQREKQKARKLRQTQWWKNKRACNKCFYCRTDTPARKLTMDHIVPLSRGGRSIKSNLVPCCKSCNNLKKNLLPIEWEKFLNRFR
;
A
#
# COMPACT_ATOMS: atom_id res chain seq x y z
N MET A 1 9.59 27.42 7.76
CA MET A 1 8.68 26.37 7.33
C MET A 1 7.48 26.33 8.27
N GLN A 2 6.33 26.20 7.71
CA GLN A 2 5.12 26.17 8.52
C GLN A 2 4.81 24.74 8.95
N ILE A 3 4.55 24.57 10.23
CA ILE A 3 4.26 23.25 10.79
C ILE A 3 2.95 22.71 10.21
N GLU A 4 2.00 23.57 9.91
CA GLU A 4 0.72 23.20 9.34
C GLU A 4 0.86 22.45 8.02
N ASP A 5 1.86 22.80 7.20
CA ASP A 5 2.09 22.14 5.92
C ASP A 5 2.46 20.67 6.11
N CYS A 6 3.19 20.36 7.18
CA CYS A 6 3.56 18.99 7.50
C CYS A 6 2.34 18.18 7.94
N PHE A 7 1.46 18.80 8.70
CA PHE A 7 0.28 18.11 9.22
C PHE A 7 -0.81 17.92 8.17
N SER A 8 -0.87 18.80 7.15
CA SER A 8 -1.91 18.70 6.12
C SER A 8 -1.82 17.40 5.32
N GLU A 9 -0.63 16.78 5.24
CA GLU A 9 -0.45 15.51 4.55
C GLU A 9 -1.10 14.35 5.30
N PHE A 10 -1.34 14.51 6.59
CA PHE A 10 -1.86 13.45 7.45
C PHE A 10 -3.28 13.73 7.92
N ASP A 11 -3.91 14.83 7.45
CA ASP A 11 -5.24 15.14 7.94
C ASP A 11 -6.28 14.16 7.37
N PRO A 12 -7.40 13.95 8.09
CA PRO A 12 -8.39 12.97 7.70
C PRO A 12 -8.99 13.20 6.31
N GLN A 13 -9.14 14.47 5.89
CA GLN A 13 -9.71 14.78 4.58
C GLN A 13 -8.76 14.36 3.45
N THR A 14 -7.48 14.61 3.62
CA THR A 14 -6.47 14.19 2.64
C THR A 14 -6.42 12.68 2.55
N ILE A 15 -6.42 12.00 3.68
CA ILE A 15 -6.42 10.53 3.72
C ILE A 15 -7.67 10.00 3.02
N GLN A 16 -8.83 10.59 3.28
CA GLN A 16 -10.08 10.16 2.66
C GLN A 16 -10.04 10.32 1.13
N ARG A 17 -9.52 11.44 0.64
CA ARG A 17 -9.36 11.66 -0.80
C ARG A 17 -8.44 10.61 -1.42
N GLU A 18 -7.33 10.29 -0.75
CA GLU A 18 -6.40 9.28 -1.24
C GLU A 18 -7.02 7.90 -1.26
N LYS A 19 -7.86 7.57 -0.27
CA LYS A 19 -8.61 6.31 -0.27
C LYS A 19 -9.56 6.22 -1.46
N GLN A 20 -10.22 7.33 -1.81
CA GLN A 20 -11.12 7.37 -2.96
C GLN A 20 -10.37 7.19 -4.28
N LYS A 21 -9.18 7.78 -4.39
CA LYS A 21 -8.32 7.59 -5.57
C LYS A 21 -7.91 6.12 -5.69
N ALA A 22 -7.52 5.50 -4.59
CA ALA A 22 -7.15 4.09 -4.58
C ALA A 22 -8.32 3.22 -5.02
N ARG A 23 -9.52 3.53 -4.53
CA ARG A 23 -10.73 2.80 -4.89
C ARG A 23 -10.99 2.86 -6.40
N LYS A 24 -10.82 4.03 -7.00
CA LYS A 24 -10.96 4.19 -8.45
C LYS A 24 -9.90 3.39 -9.20
N LEU A 25 -8.67 3.44 -8.73
CA LEU A 25 -7.56 2.70 -9.36
C LEU A 25 -7.79 1.20 -9.31
N ARG A 26 -8.42 0.68 -8.25
CA ARG A 26 -8.73 -0.75 -8.16
C ARG A 26 -9.69 -1.22 -9.24
N GLN A 27 -10.45 -0.33 -9.85
CA GLN A 27 -11.40 -0.67 -10.90
C GLN A 27 -10.80 -0.57 -12.30
N THR A 28 -9.54 -0.16 -12.41
CA THR A 28 -8.89 0.04 -13.71
C THR A 28 -8.26 -1.23 -14.22
N GLN A 29 -8.06 -1.29 -15.55
CA GLN A 29 -7.36 -2.39 -16.18
C GLN A 29 -5.91 -2.47 -15.69
N TRP A 30 -5.30 -1.33 -15.40
CA TRP A 30 -3.96 -1.30 -14.83
C TRP A 30 -3.86 -2.16 -13.56
N TRP A 31 -4.82 -2.01 -12.65
CA TRP A 31 -4.80 -2.79 -11.41
C TRP A 31 -5.08 -4.26 -11.64
N LYS A 32 -6.02 -4.56 -12.53
CA LYS A 32 -6.32 -5.96 -12.88
C LYS A 32 -5.08 -6.64 -13.45
N ASN A 33 -4.32 -5.93 -14.28
CA ASN A 33 -3.08 -6.46 -14.84
C ASN A 33 -2.02 -6.67 -13.75
N LYS A 34 -1.95 -5.76 -12.78
CA LYS A 34 -1.03 -5.91 -11.64
C LYS A 34 -1.34 -7.17 -10.84
N ARG A 35 -2.62 -7.42 -10.55
CA ARG A 35 -3.02 -8.62 -9.80
C ARG A 35 -2.80 -9.89 -10.60
N ALA A 36 -2.80 -9.81 -11.90
CA ALA A 36 -2.65 -10.99 -12.76
C ALA A 36 -1.28 -11.65 -12.63
N CYS A 37 -0.32 -11.01 -11.96
CA CYS A 37 0.97 -11.63 -11.66
C CYS A 37 0.84 -12.82 -10.71
N ASN A 38 -0.28 -12.92 -9.97
CA ASN A 38 -0.56 -14.01 -9.04
C ASN A 38 0.54 -14.21 -7.98
N LYS A 39 1.18 -13.12 -7.56
CA LYS A 39 2.21 -13.13 -6.52
C LYS A 39 2.09 -11.92 -5.62
N CYS A 40 2.34 -12.14 -4.33
CA CYS A 40 2.45 -11.04 -3.38
C CYS A 40 3.74 -10.26 -3.67
N PHE A 41 3.62 -8.94 -3.69
CA PHE A 41 4.78 -8.07 -3.94
C PHE A 41 5.86 -8.25 -2.88
N TYR A 42 5.48 -8.49 -1.62
CA TYR A 42 6.43 -8.55 -0.52
C TYR A 42 7.04 -9.93 -0.30
N CYS A 43 6.23 -10.95 -0.13
CA CYS A 43 6.72 -12.30 0.20
C CYS A 43 6.92 -13.19 -1.03
N ARG A 44 6.45 -12.76 -2.19
CA ARG A 44 6.57 -13.48 -3.46
C ARG A 44 5.85 -14.83 -3.49
N THR A 45 5.00 -15.09 -2.50
CA THR A 45 4.20 -16.31 -2.46
C THR A 45 3.15 -16.27 -3.57
N ASP A 46 2.98 -17.40 -4.25
CA ASP A 46 1.93 -17.54 -5.26
C ASP A 46 0.58 -17.35 -4.59
N THR A 47 -0.17 -16.39 -5.10
CA THR A 47 -1.46 -16.01 -4.55
C THR A 47 -2.42 -15.73 -5.69
N PRO A 48 -3.60 -16.37 -5.71
CA PRO A 48 -4.57 -16.08 -6.76
C PRO A 48 -4.92 -14.60 -6.80
N ALA A 49 -5.11 -14.07 -8.00
CA ALA A 49 -5.37 -12.63 -8.19
C ALA A 49 -6.52 -12.14 -7.30
N ARG A 50 -7.58 -12.94 -7.15
CA ARG A 50 -8.76 -12.56 -6.36
C ARG A 50 -8.46 -12.41 -4.87
N LYS A 51 -7.34 -12.96 -4.40
CA LYS A 51 -6.92 -12.87 -2.99
C LYS A 51 -5.86 -11.82 -2.77
N LEU A 52 -5.39 -11.16 -3.82
CA LEU A 52 -4.42 -10.07 -3.70
C LEU A 52 -5.15 -8.76 -3.43
N THR A 53 -4.71 -8.06 -2.41
CA THR A 53 -5.24 -6.76 -2.02
C THR A 53 -4.29 -5.66 -2.47
N MET A 54 -4.80 -4.43 -2.55
CA MET A 54 -3.98 -3.27 -2.88
C MET A 54 -3.35 -2.73 -1.61
N ASP A 55 -2.03 -2.61 -1.60
CA ASP A 55 -1.29 -2.02 -0.49
C ASP A 55 -0.57 -0.76 -0.93
N HIS A 56 -0.54 0.23 -0.05
CA HIS A 56 0.28 1.42 -0.23
C HIS A 56 1.65 1.14 0.35
N ILE A 57 2.70 1.18 -0.50
CA ILE A 57 4.08 0.93 -0.03
C ILE A 57 4.40 1.89 1.11
N VAL A 58 4.17 3.19 0.90
CA VAL A 58 4.16 4.18 1.97
C VAL A 58 2.71 4.35 2.40
N PRO A 59 2.37 4.03 3.65
CA PRO A 59 0.97 4.09 4.10
C PRO A 59 0.39 5.50 4.04
N LEU A 60 -0.91 5.59 3.82
CA LEU A 60 -1.60 6.88 3.79
C LEU A 60 -1.42 7.64 5.09
N SER A 61 -1.45 6.94 6.23
CA SER A 61 -1.26 7.54 7.55
C SER A 61 0.16 8.07 7.76
N ARG A 62 1.08 7.73 6.89
CA ARG A 62 2.48 8.15 6.95
C ARG A 62 2.86 9.03 5.75
N GLY A 63 1.87 9.66 5.11
CA GLY A 63 2.10 10.58 4.00
C GLY A 63 2.10 9.97 2.62
N GLY A 64 1.77 8.68 2.50
CA GLY A 64 1.69 8.01 1.20
C GLY A 64 0.56 8.54 0.34
N ARG A 65 0.70 8.33 -0.97
CA ARG A 65 -0.29 8.77 -1.95
C ARG A 65 -0.80 7.58 -2.76
N SER A 66 -2.02 7.73 -3.29
CA SER A 66 -2.63 6.71 -4.16
C SER A 66 -2.23 6.99 -5.60
N ILE A 67 -0.99 6.70 -5.91
CA ILE A 67 -0.44 6.77 -7.25
C ILE A 67 0.12 5.40 -7.63
N LYS A 68 0.20 5.13 -8.92
CA LYS A 68 0.58 3.79 -9.41
C LYS A 68 1.89 3.29 -8.85
N SER A 69 2.89 4.17 -8.67
CA SER A 69 4.20 3.78 -8.15
C SER A 69 4.18 3.42 -6.66
N ASN A 70 3.10 3.75 -5.94
CA ASN A 70 2.97 3.46 -4.51
C ASN A 70 1.95 2.35 -4.22
N LEU A 71 1.45 1.68 -5.24
CA LEU A 71 0.39 0.68 -5.09
C LEU A 71 0.85 -0.66 -5.63
N VAL A 72 0.75 -1.70 -4.80
CA VAL A 72 1.23 -3.04 -5.13
C VAL A 72 0.22 -4.09 -4.70
N PRO A 73 0.21 -5.25 -5.39
CA PRO A 73 -0.61 -6.39 -4.96
C PRO A 73 0.05 -7.07 -3.77
N CYS A 74 -0.75 -7.35 -2.75
CA CYS A 74 -0.26 -7.84 -1.48
C CYS A 74 -1.18 -8.93 -0.94
N CYS A 75 -0.61 -10.04 -0.47
CA CYS A 75 -1.41 -11.09 0.16
C CYS A 75 -1.92 -10.61 1.52
N LYS A 76 -3.00 -11.22 1.97
CA LYS A 76 -3.65 -10.81 3.22
C LYS A 76 -2.72 -10.91 4.42
N SER A 77 -1.87 -11.95 4.46
CA SER A 77 -0.92 -12.13 5.56
C SER A 77 0.06 -10.98 5.67
N CYS A 78 0.70 -10.62 4.54
CA CYS A 78 1.63 -9.49 4.54
C CYS A 78 0.92 -8.18 4.86
N ASN A 79 -0.28 -7.97 4.33
CA ASN A 79 -1.05 -6.77 4.60
C ASN A 79 -1.33 -6.62 6.10
N ASN A 80 -1.75 -7.71 6.74
CA ASN A 80 -2.03 -7.70 8.18
C ASN A 80 -0.78 -7.46 9.02
N LEU A 81 0.36 -8.03 8.62
CA LEU A 81 1.62 -7.86 9.35
C LEU A 81 2.23 -6.49 9.14
N LYS A 82 2.18 -5.98 7.91
CA LYS A 82 2.80 -4.70 7.58
C LYS A 82 2.06 -3.52 8.20
N LYS A 83 0.74 -3.56 8.21
CA LYS A 83 -0.08 -2.45 8.76
C LYS A 83 0.40 -1.10 8.21
N ASN A 84 0.78 -0.18 9.11
CA ASN A 84 1.19 1.18 8.75
C ASN A 84 2.72 1.36 8.77
N LEU A 85 3.46 0.28 8.59
CA LEU A 85 4.93 0.37 8.59
C LEU A 85 5.44 1.02 7.32
N LEU A 86 6.45 1.89 7.46
CA LEU A 86 7.20 2.43 6.33
C LEU A 86 8.08 1.32 5.73
N PRO A 87 8.51 1.47 4.45
CA PRO A 87 9.36 0.44 3.83
C PRO A 87 10.57 0.05 4.66
N ILE A 88 11.28 1.01 5.26
CA ILE A 88 12.45 0.71 6.07
C ILE A 88 12.07 -0.06 7.34
N GLU A 89 10.96 0.27 7.95
CA GLU A 89 10.46 -0.42 9.14
C GLU A 89 10.01 -1.84 8.80
N TRP A 90 9.34 -1.99 7.67
CA TRP A 90 8.88 -3.28 7.18
C TRP A 90 10.05 -4.21 6.87
N GLU A 91 11.09 -3.66 6.24
CA GLU A 91 12.30 -4.42 5.95
C GLU A 91 12.97 -4.91 7.23
N LYS A 92 13.09 -4.04 8.24
CA LYS A 92 13.64 -4.42 9.54
C LYS A 92 12.82 -5.51 10.22
N PHE A 93 11.48 -5.39 10.12
CA PHE A 93 10.59 -6.40 10.66
C PHE A 93 10.82 -7.76 10.00
N LEU A 94 10.89 -7.79 8.68
CA LEU A 94 11.11 -9.02 7.93
C LEU A 94 12.46 -9.66 8.27
N ASN A 95 13.49 -8.84 8.46
CA ASN A 95 14.83 -9.34 8.75
C ASN A 95 14.94 -10.08 10.09
N ARG A 96 14.01 -9.82 11.01
CA ARG A 96 13.96 -10.55 12.29
C ARG A 96 13.61 -12.02 12.13
N PHE A 97 12.98 -12.37 11.01
CA PHE A 97 12.46 -13.72 10.78
C PHE A 97 13.23 -14.47 9.69
N ARG A 98 14.37 -13.94 9.28
CA ARG A 98 15.24 -14.58 8.29
C ARG A 98 16.39 -15.33 8.93
#